data_f906a5b776b80a2e7306b799d67c80e0
#
_entry.id   f906a5b776b80a2e7306b799d67c80e0
#
_cell.length_a   1.000
_cell.length_b   1.000
_cell.length_c   1.000
_cell.angle_alpha   90.00
_cell.angle_beta   90.00
_cell.angle_gamma   90.00
#
_symmetry.space_group_name_H-M   'P 1'
#
loop_
_entity.id
_entity.type
_entity.pdbx_description
1 polymer ?
#
loop_
_entity_poly.entity_id
_entity_poly.type
_entity_poly.pdbx_seq_one_letter_code
_entity_poly.pdbx_strand_id
1 'polypeptide(L)'
;MKRLSLRESVVPICFATVLISVSLAMAGCEKRDLTISEILPQSCSSCHGSEPVYSIASARTGYDASVHKTGGNSFYSNGGGCQRCHTNEGFVKFVKTGNDDLEGFVNAPSQPSCFTCHDPHGTGTFALRVEKPVQLVNAKQFSGGKGNICASCHQSRSDAAAVVVETEASKVSSRFGPHHGPQGDLFAGTGAYEYPGKTYGTSPHTTKLADSCVACHKSLPEGRFSLSPGIGGHSFNIAGEVHEVETLNVSVCVSCHPGIKQVAGKDAFDRKALADYDRDGVLEPFQYEFEGLLSKFKNDEGTGYLQSAIVPAFYSKAGGWNGVREGTRSVVQMAALYNYTFFVEDRSRGIHNPLYSIQILYDTIKSLDPAFDVSYRP
;
A
#
# COMPACT_ATOMS: atom_id res chain seq x y z
N MET A 1 -38.52 2.57 87.09
CA MET A 1 -38.43 1.72 85.92
C MET A 1 -39.02 2.46 84.75
N LYS A 2 -38.23 3.14 83.91
CA LYS A 2 -38.73 3.81 82.71
C LYS A 2 -38.33 2.95 81.47
N ARG A 3 -39.32 2.42 80.82
CA ARG A 3 -39.12 1.78 79.54
C ARG A 3 -38.82 2.87 78.48
N LEU A 4 -37.64 2.90 77.91
CA LEU A 4 -37.35 3.72 76.78
C LEU A 4 -37.98 3.06 75.57
N SER A 5 -38.85 3.80 74.90
CA SER A 5 -39.50 3.29 73.67
C SER A 5 -38.51 3.40 72.49
N LEU A 6 -38.18 2.31 71.94
CA LEU A 6 -37.33 2.15 70.77
C LEU A 6 -38.02 2.57 69.42
N ARG A 7 -39.00 3.47 69.47
CA ARG A 7 -39.80 3.78 68.27
C ARG A 7 -39.45 5.06 67.54
N GLU A 8 -38.57 5.93 68.07
CA GLU A 8 -38.34 7.25 67.47
C GLU A 8 -37.04 7.37 66.67
N SER A 9 -36.17 6.36 66.71
CA SER A 9 -34.85 6.45 66.05
C SER A 9 -34.74 5.70 64.74
N VAL A 10 -35.71 4.86 64.33
CA VAL A 10 -35.60 4.02 63.14
C VAL A 10 -36.17 4.68 61.88
N VAL A 11 -37.19 5.54 62.06
CA VAL A 11 -37.89 6.16 60.91
C VAL A 11 -37.01 7.16 60.15
N PRO A 12 -36.21 8.05 60.82
CA PRO A 12 -35.36 8.99 60.06
C PRO A 12 -34.21 8.32 59.37
N ILE A 13 -33.69 7.19 59.89
CA ILE A 13 -32.57 6.49 59.25
C ILE A 13 -33.03 5.73 58.02
N CYS A 14 -34.22 5.10 58.05
CA CYS A 14 -34.79 4.46 56.87
C CYS A 14 -35.13 5.46 55.78
N PHE A 15 -35.65 6.65 56.14
CA PHE A 15 -35.95 7.70 55.17
C PHE A 15 -34.67 8.27 54.52
N ALA A 16 -33.64 8.48 55.35
CA ALA A 16 -32.33 8.96 54.82
C ALA A 16 -31.66 7.92 53.89
N THR A 17 -31.70 6.64 54.24
CA THR A 17 -31.14 5.57 53.39
C THR A 17 -31.95 5.36 52.12
N VAL A 18 -33.28 5.45 52.17
CA VAL A 18 -34.13 5.36 50.97
C VAL A 18 -33.91 6.59 50.08
N LEU A 19 -33.79 7.79 50.63
CA LEU A 19 -33.49 9.00 49.85
C LEU A 19 -32.10 8.94 49.23
N ILE A 20 -31.10 8.44 49.92
CA ILE A 20 -29.76 8.27 49.36
C ILE A 20 -29.74 7.18 48.30
N SER A 21 -30.43 6.09 48.51
CA SER A 21 -30.55 5.01 47.52
C SER A 21 -31.31 5.44 46.27
N VAL A 22 -32.36 6.23 46.42
CA VAL A 22 -33.11 6.79 45.27
C VAL A 22 -32.28 7.86 44.57
N SER A 23 -31.55 8.70 45.30
CA SER A 23 -30.66 9.69 44.70
C SER A 23 -29.49 9.05 43.94
N LEU A 24 -28.89 7.97 44.45
CA LEU A 24 -27.87 7.19 43.73
C LEU A 24 -28.43 6.45 42.53
N ALA A 25 -29.68 5.91 42.63
CA ALA A 25 -30.32 5.30 41.49
C ALA A 25 -30.68 6.33 40.39
N MET A 26 -31.11 7.52 40.82
CA MET A 26 -31.39 8.63 39.89
C MET A 26 -30.10 9.17 39.27
N ALA A 27 -29.01 9.29 40.03
CA ALA A 27 -27.71 9.67 39.48
C ALA A 27 -27.12 8.61 38.49
N GLY A 28 -27.54 7.34 38.62
CA GLY A 28 -27.20 6.29 37.70
C GLY A 28 -28.03 6.28 36.42
N CYS A 29 -29.26 6.80 36.48
CA CYS A 29 -30.18 6.91 35.33
C CYS A 29 -30.04 8.26 34.59
N GLU A 30 -29.39 9.25 35.17
CA GLU A 30 -29.09 10.52 34.51
C GLU A 30 -27.87 10.40 33.57
N LYS A 31 -27.55 9.20 33.29
CA LYS A 31 -26.37 8.96 32.53
C LYS A 31 -26.64 8.53 31.17
N ARG A 32 -26.12 9.33 30.35
CA ARG A 32 -25.84 9.05 28.97
C ARG A 32 -27.05 8.92 28.09
N ASP A 33 -27.81 9.94 28.05
CA ASP A 33 -28.16 10.47 26.74
C ASP A 33 -26.85 10.97 26.09
N LEU A 34 -25.91 10.04 25.89
CA LEU A 34 -25.12 10.10 24.70
C LEU A 34 -26.17 10.02 23.60
N THR A 35 -26.70 11.16 23.23
CA THR A 35 -27.58 11.25 22.10
C THR A 35 -26.81 10.60 20.96
N ILE A 36 -27.41 9.63 20.32
CA ILE A 36 -26.89 9.02 19.07
C ILE A 36 -26.35 10.11 18.12
N SER A 37 -26.87 11.33 18.20
CA SER A 37 -26.38 12.54 17.53
C SER A 37 -24.96 13.00 17.90
N GLU A 38 -24.38 12.58 19.04
CA GLU A 38 -23.00 12.91 19.41
C GLU A 38 -21.99 11.84 18.97
N ILE A 39 -22.45 10.63 18.66
CA ILE A 39 -21.60 9.49 18.29
C ILE A 39 -21.72 9.16 16.80
N LEU A 40 -22.86 9.40 16.20
CA LEU A 40 -23.08 9.14 14.79
C LEU A 40 -23.21 10.47 14.03
N PRO A 41 -22.72 10.58 12.79
CA PRO A 41 -22.92 11.75 11.97
C PRO A 41 -24.42 11.96 11.80
N GLN A 42 -24.97 12.87 12.54
CA GLN A 42 -26.30 13.48 12.57
C GLN A 42 -27.51 12.58 12.31
N SER A 43 -27.44 11.58 11.45
CA SER A 43 -28.45 10.56 11.19
C SER A 43 -27.92 9.47 10.25
N CYS A 44 -28.59 8.32 10.21
CA CYS A 44 -28.29 7.29 9.19
C CYS A 44 -28.43 7.85 7.75
N SER A 45 -29.29 8.83 7.54
CA SER A 45 -29.46 9.49 6.24
C SER A 45 -28.25 10.29 5.79
N SER A 46 -27.35 10.68 6.69
CA SER A 46 -26.07 11.32 6.31
C SER A 46 -25.18 10.40 5.46
N CYS A 47 -25.36 9.08 5.60
CA CYS A 47 -24.65 8.07 4.82
C CYS A 47 -25.58 7.31 3.89
N HIS A 48 -26.81 7.02 4.32
CA HIS A 48 -27.75 6.13 3.64
C HIS A 48 -28.96 6.84 3.02
N GLY A 49 -29.02 8.16 3.10
CA GLY A 49 -30.10 8.97 2.53
C GLY A 49 -29.97 9.18 1.02
N SER A 50 -31.00 9.80 0.43
CA SER A 50 -31.01 10.17 -1.00
C SER A 50 -30.00 11.27 -1.33
N GLU A 51 -29.70 12.15 -0.38
CA GLU A 51 -28.69 13.22 -0.48
C GLU A 51 -27.70 13.12 0.67
N PRO A 52 -26.84 12.10 0.68
CA PRO A 52 -25.93 11.87 1.78
C PRO A 52 -24.80 12.91 1.80
N VAL A 53 -24.37 13.29 2.99
CA VAL A 53 -23.14 14.09 3.19
C VAL A 53 -21.93 13.35 2.64
N TYR A 54 -21.93 12.01 2.75
CA TYR A 54 -20.90 11.16 2.17
C TYR A 54 -21.44 10.46 0.92
N SER A 55 -20.73 10.57 -0.17
CA SER A 55 -21.10 9.95 -1.45
C SER A 55 -20.78 8.44 -1.46
N ILE A 56 -21.48 7.64 -0.64
CA ILE A 56 -21.28 6.19 -0.53
C ILE A 56 -21.56 5.51 -1.87
N ALA A 57 -22.60 5.91 -2.58
CA ALA A 57 -22.97 5.31 -3.86
C ALA A 57 -21.83 5.45 -4.89
N SER A 58 -21.28 6.66 -5.03
CA SER A 58 -20.14 6.93 -5.92
C SER A 58 -18.88 6.17 -5.48
N ALA A 59 -18.58 6.16 -4.18
CA ALA A 59 -17.45 5.42 -3.64
C ALA A 59 -17.57 3.92 -3.89
N ARG A 60 -18.78 3.35 -3.73
CA ARG A 60 -19.05 1.94 -4.01
C ARG A 60 -18.87 1.61 -5.48
N THR A 61 -19.39 2.44 -6.39
CA THR A 61 -19.23 2.24 -7.84
C THR A 61 -17.76 2.22 -8.23
N GLY A 62 -16.95 3.14 -7.71
CA GLY A 62 -15.50 3.12 -7.91
C GLY A 62 -14.84 1.87 -7.32
N TYR A 63 -15.18 1.51 -6.07
CA TYR A 63 -14.65 0.31 -5.42
C TYR A 63 -14.99 -0.97 -6.20
N ASP A 64 -16.19 -1.09 -6.77
CA ASP A 64 -16.58 -2.25 -7.57
C ASP A 64 -15.72 -2.41 -8.84
N ALA A 65 -15.08 -1.34 -9.32
CA ALA A 65 -14.11 -1.34 -10.41
C ALA A 65 -12.66 -1.55 -9.93
N SER A 66 -12.41 -1.65 -8.63
CA SER A 66 -11.06 -1.79 -8.07
C SER A 66 -10.57 -3.23 -8.05
N VAL A 67 -9.24 -3.40 -8.09
CA VAL A 67 -8.59 -4.71 -7.87
C VAL A 67 -8.84 -5.24 -6.44
N HIS A 68 -9.06 -4.38 -5.46
CA HIS A 68 -9.46 -4.80 -4.12
C HIS A 68 -10.77 -5.59 -4.14
N LYS A 69 -11.69 -5.25 -5.04
CA LYS A 69 -12.96 -5.97 -5.21
C LYS A 69 -12.81 -7.19 -6.13
N THR A 70 -12.03 -7.07 -7.20
CA THR A 70 -12.02 -8.06 -8.30
C THR A 70 -10.86 -9.05 -8.22
N GLY A 71 -9.83 -8.77 -7.41
CA GLY A 71 -8.58 -9.54 -7.37
C GLY A 71 -8.69 -10.97 -6.85
N GLY A 72 -9.72 -11.31 -6.07
CA GLY A 72 -10.06 -12.68 -5.70
C GLY A 72 -9.09 -13.43 -4.77
N ASN A 73 -8.11 -12.75 -4.18
CA ASN A 73 -7.03 -13.41 -3.43
C ASN A 73 -7.36 -13.82 -1.98
N SER A 74 -8.49 -13.36 -1.42
CA SER A 74 -8.82 -13.58 -0.01
C SER A 74 -8.92 -15.06 0.37
N PHE A 75 -9.47 -15.89 -0.53
CA PHE A 75 -9.62 -17.31 -0.26
C PHE A 75 -8.29 -18.05 -0.11
N TYR A 76 -7.35 -17.80 -1.03
CA TYR A 76 -6.04 -18.49 -1.06
C TYR A 76 -5.06 -17.99 -0.01
N SER A 77 -5.25 -16.77 0.47
CA SER A 77 -4.33 -16.08 1.37
C SER A 77 -4.93 -15.86 2.76
N ASN A 78 -5.85 -16.73 3.16
CA ASN A 78 -6.54 -16.66 4.44
C ASN A 78 -5.86 -17.58 5.47
N GLY A 79 -4.70 -17.21 5.94
CA GLY A 79 -4.00 -17.96 6.99
C GLY A 79 -2.71 -17.28 7.39
N GLY A 80 -2.28 -17.48 8.64
CA GLY A 80 -1.07 -16.90 9.19
C GLY A 80 -0.96 -15.38 8.93
N GLY A 81 0.22 -14.90 8.64
CA GLY A 81 0.46 -13.49 8.33
C GLY A 81 -0.12 -13.00 6.99
N CYS A 82 -0.68 -13.89 6.15
CA CYS A 82 -1.25 -13.49 4.84
C CYS A 82 -2.57 -12.74 5.00
N GLN A 83 -3.42 -13.16 5.95
CA GLN A 83 -4.76 -12.61 6.13
C GLN A 83 -4.77 -11.12 6.48
N ARG A 84 -3.70 -10.60 7.09
CA ARG A 84 -3.52 -9.18 7.36
C ARG A 84 -3.72 -8.29 6.12
N CYS A 85 -3.20 -8.70 4.98
CA CYS A 85 -3.24 -7.92 3.73
C CYS A 85 -4.34 -8.41 2.76
N HIS A 86 -4.74 -9.67 2.86
CA HIS A 86 -5.58 -10.32 1.87
C HIS A 86 -7.04 -10.48 2.32
N THR A 87 -7.36 -10.25 3.59
CA THR A 87 -8.75 -10.33 4.07
C THR A 87 -9.15 -9.11 4.88
N ASN A 88 -10.42 -8.71 4.78
CA ASN A 88 -10.97 -7.62 5.58
C ASN A 88 -10.88 -7.94 7.09
N GLU A 89 -11.30 -9.13 7.48
CA GLU A 89 -11.35 -9.57 8.87
C GLU A 89 -9.97 -9.67 9.50
N GLY A 90 -9.00 -10.19 8.74
CA GLY A 90 -7.61 -10.28 9.17
C GLY A 90 -6.99 -8.90 9.37
N PHE A 91 -7.22 -7.97 8.45
CA PHE A 91 -6.74 -6.59 8.60
C PHE A 91 -7.35 -5.89 9.82
N VAL A 92 -8.67 -6.00 10.00
CA VAL A 92 -9.34 -5.41 11.16
C VAL A 92 -8.81 -6.01 12.47
N LYS A 93 -8.54 -7.31 12.51
CA LYS A 93 -7.92 -7.96 13.67
C LYS A 93 -6.50 -7.44 13.90
N PHE A 94 -5.68 -7.35 12.83
CA PHE A 94 -4.34 -6.79 12.90
C PHE A 94 -4.33 -5.37 13.48
N VAL A 95 -5.17 -4.45 12.96
CA VAL A 95 -5.23 -3.07 13.45
C VAL A 95 -5.64 -2.99 14.92
N LYS A 96 -6.52 -3.90 15.38
CA LYS A 96 -6.98 -3.95 16.77
C LYS A 96 -5.93 -4.49 17.73
N THR A 97 -5.15 -5.48 17.31
CA THR A 97 -4.23 -6.23 18.19
C THR A 97 -2.77 -5.83 18.04
N GLY A 98 -2.39 -5.22 16.92
CA GLY A 98 -0.99 -4.97 16.55
C GLY A 98 -0.21 -6.26 16.23
N ASN A 99 -0.89 -7.41 16.13
CA ASN A 99 -0.24 -8.68 15.87
C ASN A 99 -0.26 -9.02 14.37
N ASP A 100 0.93 -9.15 13.78
CA ASP A 100 1.12 -9.54 12.38
C ASP A 100 0.89 -11.03 12.14
N ASP A 101 1.23 -11.87 13.12
CA ASP A 101 1.06 -13.32 13.05
C ASP A 101 -0.33 -13.68 13.58
N LEU A 102 -1.30 -13.58 12.70
CA LEU A 102 -2.68 -13.95 12.99
C LEU A 102 -2.85 -15.45 12.83
N GLU A 103 -2.86 -16.18 13.94
CA GLU A 103 -3.04 -17.62 13.93
C GLU A 103 -4.38 -18.04 13.33
N GLY A 104 -4.35 -19.19 12.65
CA GLY A 104 -5.53 -19.85 12.10
C GLY A 104 -6.08 -19.18 10.85
N PHE A 105 -7.32 -19.54 10.55
CA PHE A 105 -8.06 -19.04 9.39
C PHE A 105 -9.26 -18.20 9.85
N VAL A 106 -9.58 -17.19 9.06
CA VAL A 106 -10.84 -16.47 9.20
C VAL A 106 -11.96 -17.31 8.58
N ASN A 107 -13.07 -17.50 9.30
CA ASN A 107 -14.25 -18.14 8.74
C ASN A 107 -14.92 -17.20 7.74
N ALA A 108 -15.24 -17.72 6.55
CA ALA A 108 -15.86 -16.96 5.46
C ALA A 108 -15.12 -15.62 5.18
N PRO A 109 -13.85 -15.66 4.76
CA PRO A 109 -13.04 -14.47 4.56
C PRO A 109 -13.63 -13.60 3.45
N SER A 110 -13.65 -12.29 3.68
CA SER A 110 -14.00 -11.31 2.66
C SER A 110 -12.76 -10.57 2.16
N GLN A 111 -12.84 -10.11 0.93
CA GLN A 111 -11.79 -9.26 0.35
C GLN A 111 -11.66 -7.94 1.11
N PRO A 112 -10.51 -7.24 1.02
CA PRO A 112 -10.41 -5.86 1.48
C PRO A 112 -11.59 -5.02 0.96
N SER A 113 -12.31 -4.38 1.87
CA SER A 113 -13.59 -3.71 1.60
C SER A 113 -13.63 -2.32 2.22
N CYS A 114 -14.77 -1.64 2.14
CA CYS A 114 -14.96 -0.35 2.80
C CYS A 114 -14.53 -0.38 4.27
N PHE A 115 -14.90 -1.45 4.99
CA PHE A 115 -14.60 -1.62 6.41
C PHE A 115 -13.14 -2.00 6.71
N THR A 116 -12.37 -2.40 5.71
CA THR A 116 -10.92 -2.57 5.86
C THR A 116 -10.25 -1.22 6.14
N CYS A 117 -10.64 -0.19 5.40
CA CYS A 117 -10.04 1.13 5.52
C CYS A 117 -10.78 2.05 6.50
N HIS A 118 -12.10 1.92 6.63
CA HIS A 118 -12.97 2.80 7.42
C HIS A 118 -13.68 2.06 8.55
N ASP A 119 -14.02 2.80 9.63
CA ASP A 119 -14.82 2.28 10.74
C ASP A 119 -16.02 3.20 11.06
N PRO A 120 -16.93 3.43 10.10
CA PRO A 120 -17.97 4.43 10.26
C PRO A 120 -18.93 4.13 11.40
N HIS A 121 -19.22 2.85 11.68
CA HIS A 121 -20.09 2.46 12.78
C HIS A 121 -19.39 2.49 14.15
N GLY A 122 -18.06 2.36 14.18
CA GLY A 122 -17.27 2.45 15.42
C GLY A 122 -16.89 3.89 15.77
N THR A 123 -16.65 4.74 14.77
CA THR A 123 -16.17 6.12 14.96
C THR A 123 -17.22 7.19 14.67
N GLY A 124 -18.33 6.84 14.03
CA GLY A 124 -19.34 7.78 13.56
C GLY A 124 -18.90 8.62 12.35
N THR A 125 -17.73 8.33 11.78
CA THR A 125 -17.16 9.07 10.65
C THR A 125 -16.52 8.10 9.65
N PHE A 126 -16.17 8.60 8.44
CA PHE A 126 -15.34 7.86 7.48
C PHE A 126 -13.83 8.11 7.66
N ALA A 127 -13.37 8.39 8.89
CA ALA A 127 -11.95 8.41 9.20
C ALA A 127 -11.29 7.07 8.87
N LEU A 128 -10.01 7.13 8.51
CA LEU A 128 -9.24 5.93 8.21
C LEU A 128 -8.85 5.20 9.50
N ARG A 129 -8.81 3.86 9.45
CA ARG A 129 -8.37 3.05 10.61
C ARG A 129 -6.90 3.22 10.95
N VAL A 130 -6.07 3.58 9.97
CA VAL A 130 -4.63 3.77 10.14
C VAL A 130 -4.25 5.17 9.67
N GLU A 131 -4.05 6.08 10.62
CA GLU A 131 -3.61 7.46 10.39
C GLU A 131 -2.16 7.68 10.86
N LYS A 132 -1.68 6.84 11.78
CA LYS A 132 -0.31 6.90 12.30
C LYS A 132 0.68 6.34 11.28
N PRO A 133 1.95 6.80 11.33
CA PRO A 133 3.01 6.20 10.52
C PRO A 133 3.08 4.68 10.67
N VAL A 134 3.39 4.01 9.57
CA VAL A 134 3.49 2.55 9.48
C VAL A 134 4.96 2.15 9.50
N GLN A 135 5.31 1.19 10.34
CA GLN A 135 6.64 0.61 10.32
C GLN A 135 6.73 -0.40 9.17
N LEU A 136 7.69 -0.18 8.27
CA LEU A 136 8.02 -1.09 7.18
C LEU A 136 8.85 -2.26 7.70
N VAL A 137 8.97 -3.33 6.90
CA VAL A 137 9.68 -4.55 7.29
C VAL A 137 11.17 -4.32 7.62
N ASN A 138 11.78 -3.32 6.99
CA ASN A 138 13.17 -2.90 7.24
C ASN A 138 13.31 -1.91 8.42
N ALA A 139 12.33 -1.85 9.29
CA ALA A 139 12.24 -0.96 10.44
C ALA A 139 12.18 0.56 10.13
N LYS A 140 12.19 0.98 8.86
CA LYS A 140 11.97 2.38 8.50
C LYS A 140 10.48 2.74 8.67
N GLN A 141 10.20 4.02 8.93
CA GLN A 141 8.83 4.51 9.08
C GLN A 141 8.32 5.08 7.77
N PHE A 142 7.14 4.64 7.34
CA PHE A 142 6.36 5.29 6.29
C PHE A 142 5.42 6.30 6.92
N SER A 143 5.62 7.58 6.62
CA SER A 143 4.79 8.70 7.12
C SER A 143 4.18 9.46 5.96
N GLY A 144 3.14 8.91 5.37
CA GLY A 144 2.49 9.38 4.15
C GLY A 144 1.04 9.85 4.33
N GLY A 145 0.72 10.43 5.50
CA GLY A 145 -0.62 10.96 5.76
C GLY A 145 -1.71 9.90 5.58
N LYS A 146 -2.73 10.20 4.76
CA LYS A 146 -3.79 9.22 4.46
C LYS A 146 -3.30 7.97 3.72
N GLY A 147 -2.11 8.01 3.10
CA GLY A 147 -1.50 6.83 2.48
C GLY A 147 -0.99 5.80 3.46
N ASN A 148 -0.93 6.09 4.76
CA ASN A 148 -0.51 5.14 5.78
C ASN A 148 -1.37 3.87 5.78
N ILE A 149 -2.68 4.00 5.56
CA ILE A 149 -3.58 2.84 5.42
C ILE A 149 -3.15 1.92 4.25
N CYS A 150 -2.72 2.50 3.13
CA CYS A 150 -2.25 1.74 1.97
C CYS A 150 -0.94 1.01 2.28
N ALA A 151 0.04 1.70 2.87
CA ALA A 151 1.32 1.13 3.24
C ALA A 151 1.22 0.03 4.30
N SER A 152 0.10 -0.07 5.02
CA SER A 152 -0.14 -1.18 5.96
C SER A 152 -0.17 -2.54 5.27
N CYS A 153 -0.53 -2.59 3.97
CA CYS A 153 -0.53 -3.80 3.14
C CYS A 153 0.47 -3.70 1.98
N HIS A 154 0.55 -2.52 1.34
CA HIS A 154 1.43 -2.27 0.20
C HIS A 154 2.86 -1.97 0.65
N GLN A 155 3.51 -2.95 1.25
CA GLN A 155 4.90 -2.94 1.69
C GLN A 155 5.54 -4.31 1.48
N SER A 156 6.86 -4.34 1.44
CA SER A 156 7.63 -5.58 1.36
C SER A 156 7.34 -6.51 2.55
N ARG A 157 7.41 -7.82 2.31
CA ARG A 157 7.28 -8.86 3.34
C ARG A 157 8.64 -9.41 3.79
N SER A 158 9.71 -9.03 3.09
CA SER A 158 11.07 -9.42 3.42
C SER A 158 11.98 -8.20 3.38
N ASP A 159 12.86 -8.09 4.37
CA ASP A 159 13.92 -7.10 4.37
C ASP A 159 15.03 -7.53 3.42
N ALA A 160 15.33 -6.72 2.40
CA ALA A 160 16.37 -7.00 1.43
C ALA A 160 17.74 -7.27 2.09
N ALA A 161 18.09 -6.50 3.12
CA ALA A 161 19.37 -6.66 3.82
C ALA A 161 19.47 -7.99 4.55
N ALA A 162 18.34 -8.56 4.99
CA ALA A 162 18.31 -9.82 5.70
C ALA A 162 18.28 -11.04 4.76
N VAL A 163 17.65 -10.92 3.58
CA VAL A 163 17.44 -12.07 2.69
C VAL A 163 18.41 -12.14 1.51
N VAL A 164 19.09 -11.05 1.18
CA VAL A 164 20.11 -11.01 0.12
C VAL A 164 21.44 -11.49 0.68
N VAL A 165 21.60 -12.80 0.71
CA VAL A 165 22.80 -13.49 1.17
C VAL A 165 23.22 -14.54 0.15
N GLU A 166 24.47 -14.99 0.22
CA GLU A 166 24.92 -16.13 -0.58
C GLU A 166 24.01 -17.33 -0.33
N THR A 167 23.45 -17.93 -1.37
CA THR A 167 22.41 -18.92 -1.25
C THR A 167 22.64 -20.09 -2.22
N GLU A 168 22.55 -21.33 -1.73
CA GLU A 168 22.51 -22.50 -2.61
C GLU A 168 21.33 -22.38 -3.61
N ALA A 169 21.60 -22.61 -4.87
CA ALA A 169 20.60 -22.45 -5.94
C ALA A 169 19.34 -23.30 -5.72
N SER A 170 19.49 -24.49 -5.10
CA SER A 170 18.36 -25.36 -4.74
C SER A 170 17.41 -24.76 -3.72
N LYS A 171 17.88 -23.80 -2.93
CA LYS A 171 17.11 -23.12 -1.87
C LYS A 171 16.49 -21.80 -2.32
N VAL A 172 16.84 -21.32 -3.51
CA VAL A 172 16.25 -20.08 -4.05
C VAL A 172 14.80 -20.34 -4.45
N SER A 173 13.87 -19.69 -3.76
CA SER A 173 12.44 -19.81 -4.06
C SER A 173 12.10 -19.10 -5.36
N SER A 174 11.16 -19.66 -6.14
CA SER A 174 10.56 -18.95 -7.27
C SER A 174 9.74 -17.69 -6.85
N ARG A 175 9.53 -17.52 -5.55
CA ARG A 175 8.88 -16.36 -4.93
C ARG A 175 9.88 -15.48 -4.17
N PHE A 176 11.19 -15.61 -4.46
CA PHE A 176 12.20 -14.78 -3.83
C PHE A 176 12.05 -13.33 -4.26
N GLY A 177 12.02 -12.44 -3.28
CA GLY A 177 11.81 -11.00 -3.50
C GLY A 177 10.99 -10.36 -2.37
N PRO A 178 10.49 -9.15 -2.59
CA PRO A 178 9.73 -8.40 -1.58
C PRO A 178 8.33 -8.95 -1.32
N HIS A 179 7.87 -9.95 -2.06
CA HIS A 179 6.48 -10.35 -2.23
C HIS A 179 5.72 -9.34 -3.10
N HIS A 180 4.42 -9.43 -3.23
CA HIS A 180 3.62 -8.51 -4.03
C HIS A 180 3.29 -7.26 -3.22
N GLY A 181 3.77 -6.10 -3.64
CA GLY A 181 3.29 -4.87 -3.06
C GLY A 181 4.33 -3.96 -2.39
N PRO A 182 5.57 -3.81 -2.88
CA PRO A 182 6.59 -2.96 -2.27
C PRO A 182 6.40 -1.45 -2.55
N GLN A 183 5.19 -1.02 -2.92
CA GLN A 183 4.92 0.35 -3.35
C GLN A 183 5.21 1.39 -2.27
N GLY A 184 4.87 1.07 -1.01
CA GLY A 184 5.17 1.95 0.12
C GLY A 184 6.67 2.09 0.37
N ASP A 185 7.42 0.99 0.21
CA ASP A 185 8.88 1.01 0.33
C ASP A 185 9.51 1.85 -0.76
N LEU A 186 9.15 1.61 -2.02
CA LEU A 186 9.68 2.40 -3.14
C LEU A 186 9.32 3.87 -2.99
N PHE A 187 8.06 4.19 -2.68
CA PHE A 187 7.65 5.57 -2.46
C PHE A 187 8.48 6.24 -1.36
N ALA A 188 8.78 5.54 -0.29
CA ALA A 188 9.62 6.03 0.80
C ALA A 188 11.13 6.11 0.46
N GLY A 189 11.55 5.62 -0.70
CA GLY A 189 12.95 5.55 -1.11
C GLY A 189 13.76 4.52 -0.30
N THR A 190 13.21 3.33 -0.16
CA THR A 190 13.81 2.24 0.60
C THR A 190 13.30 0.87 0.11
N GLY A 191 13.75 -0.21 0.72
CA GLY A 191 13.21 -1.57 0.54
C GLY A 191 13.87 -2.40 -0.55
N ALA A 192 14.55 -1.80 -1.52
CA ALA A 192 15.44 -2.51 -2.42
C ALA A 192 16.76 -2.88 -1.68
N TYR A 193 17.54 -3.77 -2.26
CA TYR A 193 18.89 -4.01 -1.76
C TYR A 193 19.79 -2.83 -2.13
N GLU A 194 20.23 -2.11 -1.12
CA GLU A 194 21.13 -0.97 -1.22
C GLU A 194 22.59 -1.45 -1.10
N TYR A 195 23.43 -1.06 -2.05
CA TYR A 195 24.83 -1.51 -2.10
C TYR A 195 25.69 -0.77 -1.06
N PRO A 196 26.53 -1.49 -0.31
CA PRO A 196 27.41 -0.86 0.68
C PRO A 196 28.28 0.26 0.10
N GLY A 197 28.41 1.34 0.85
CA GLY A 197 29.20 2.50 0.43
C GLY A 197 28.55 3.40 -0.62
N LYS A 198 27.31 3.14 -1.01
CA LYS A 198 26.52 3.99 -1.89
C LYS A 198 25.53 4.85 -1.11
N THR A 199 25.16 5.97 -1.68
CA THR A 199 24.13 6.86 -1.14
C THR A 199 22.92 6.83 -2.08
N TYR A 200 21.74 6.78 -1.47
CA TYR A 200 20.47 6.77 -2.18
C TYR A 200 19.61 7.95 -1.74
N GLY A 201 19.15 8.70 -2.73
CA GLY A 201 18.27 9.84 -2.52
C GLY A 201 16.79 9.43 -2.62
N THR A 202 15.93 10.41 -2.44
CA THR A 202 14.49 10.26 -2.63
C THR A 202 13.93 11.38 -3.50
N SER A 203 12.89 11.10 -4.25
CA SER A 203 12.27 12.06 -5.14
C SER A 203 11.35 13.05 -4.41
N PRO A 204 11.02 14.19 -5.03
CA PRO A 204 10.01 15.11 -4.50
C PRO A 204 8.63 14.48 -4.28
N HIS A 205 8.27 13.39 -4.95
CA HIS A 205 7.01 12.68 -4.71
C HIS A 205 6.89 12.29 -3.24
N THR A 206 7.95 11.71 -2.66
CA THR A 206 7.98 11.33 -1.23
C THR A 206 7.83 12.53 -0.30
N THR A 207 8.46 13.66 -0.62
CA THR A 207 8.59 14.79 0.32
C THR A 207 7.52 15.87 0.14
N LYS A 208 6.84 15.92 -1.01
CA LYS A 208 5.89 16.98 -1.34
C LYS A 208 4.43 16.52 -1.34
N LEU A 209 4.16 15.22 -1.39
CA LEU A 209 2.81 14.68 -1.38
C LEU A 209 2.40 14.29 0.04
N ALA A 210 1.74 15.19 0.75
CA ALA A 210 1.37 14.99 2.16
C ALA A 210 0.51 13.72 2.40
N ASP A 211 -0.39 13.41 1.47
CA ASP A 211 -1.27 12.23 1.53
C ASP A 211 -0.76 11.06 0.65
N SER A 212 0.50 11.14 0.18
CA SER A 212 1.23 10.11 -0.57
C SER A 212 0.37 9.36 -1.61
N CYS A 213 0.14 8.07 -1.43
CA CYS A 213 -0.63 7.20 -2.34
C CYS A 213 -2.00 7.79 -2.71
N VAL A 214 -2.70 8.36 -1.73
CA VAL A 214 -4.05 8.92 -1.91
C VAL A 214 -4.04 10.14 -2.83
N ALA A 215 -2.98 10.94 -2.79
CA ALA A 215 -2.86 12.12 -3.65
C ALA A 215 -2.95 11.77 -5.14
N CYS A 216 -2.41 10.61 -5.52
CA CYS A 216 -2.44 10.11 -6.90
C CYS A 216 -3.62 9.16 -7.15
N HIS A 217 -3.68 8.06 -6.41
CA HIS A 217 -4.60 6.96 -6.67
C HIS A 217 -6.08 7.29 -6.41
N LYS A 218 -6.38 8.31 -5.60
CA LYS A 218 -7.76 8.78 -5.38
C LYS A 218 -8.07 10.09 -6.08
N SER A 219 -7.12 10.68 -6.81
CA SER A 219 -7.41 11.85 -7.64
C SER A 219 -8.43 11.50 -8.72
N LEU A 220 -9.44 12.35 -8.89
CA LEU A 220 -10.42 12.16 -9.94
C LEU A 220 -9.89 12.74 -11.26
N PRO A 221 -10.10 12.07 -12.39
CA PRO A 221 -9.73 12.61 -13.68
C PRO A 221 -10.59 13.85 -14.02
N GLU A 222 -10.05 14.73 -14.83
CA GLU A 222 -10.74 15.94 -15.28
C GLU A 222 -11.42 15.75 -16.64
N GLY A 223 -12.28 16.73 -17.00
CA GLY A 223 -12.95 16.79 -18.28
C GLY A 223 -13.97 15.66 -18.47
N ARG A 224 -14.07 15.14 -19.69
CA ARG A 224 -15.05 14.10 -20.04
C ARG A 224 -14.88 12.78 -19.30
N PHE A 225 -13.72 12.55 -18.71
CA PHE A 225 -13.41 11.33 -17.96
C PHE A 225 -13.73 11.44 -16.45
N SER A 226 -14.13 12.62 -15.97
CA SER A 226 -14.42 12.87 -14.55
C SER A 226 -15.53 11.97 -13.98
N LEU A 227 -16.35 11.40 -14.83
CA LEU A 227 -17.44 10.51 -14.44
C LEU A 227 -17.10 9.01 -14.57
N SER A 228 -15.87 8.68 -14.99
CA SER A 228 -15.47 7.27 -15.09
C SER A 228 -15.29 6.67 -13.69
N PRO A 229 -16.06 5.64 -13.34
CA PRO A 229 -15.88 4.98 -12.03
C PRO A 229 -14.61 4.12 -11.96
N GLY A 230 -14.02 3.80 -13.11
CA GLY A 230 -12.86 2.92 -13.23
C GLY A 230 -11.52 3.62 -13.03
N ILE A 231 -11.47 4.96 -12.94
CA ILE A 231 -10.23 5.74 -12.80
C ILE A 231 -10.35 6.69 -11.62
N GLY A 232 -9.37 6.68 -10.73
CA GLY A 232 -9.32 7.52 -9.53
C GLY A 232 -10.39 7.16 -8.51
N GLY A 233 -10.61 8.02 -7.53
CA GLY A 233 -11.59 7.80 -6.47
C GLY A 233 -11.36 6.48 -5.72
N HIS A 234 -12.41 5.71 -5.52
CA HIS A 234 -12.31 4.40 -4.85
C HIS A 234 -12.01 3.23 -5.80
N SER A 235 -11.79 3.48 -7.10
CA SER A 235 -11.17 2.47 -7.96
C SER A 235 -9.67 2.31 -7.68
N PHE A 236 -9.03 3.37 -7.18
CA PHE A 236 -7.58 3.49 -6.94
C PHE A 236 -6.72 3.33 -8.21
N ASN A 237 -7.32 3.26 -9.37
CA ASN A 237 -6.62 3.09 -10.63
C ASN A 237 -6.12 4.43 -11.16
N ILE A 238 -4.85 4.50 -11.54
CA ILE A 238 -4.29 5.66 -12.28
C ILE A 238 -4.64 5.57 -13.76
N ALA A 239 -4.81 4.36 -14.26
CA ALA A 239 -5.17 4.07 -15.64
C ALA A 239 -6.44 3.24 -15.71
N GLY A 240 -7.13 3.30 -16.82
CA GLY A 240 -8.28 2.48 -17.13
C GLY A 240 -8.78 2.72 -18.53
N GLU A 241 -9.70 1.89 -18.97
CA GLU A 241 -10.34 2.03 -20.25
C GLU A 241 -11.60 2.91 -20.13
N VAL A 242 -11.69 3.92 -20.97
CA VAL A 242 -12.86 4.79 -21.06
C VAL A 242 -13.30 4.86 -22.52
N HIS A 243 -14.49 4.35 -22.82
CA HIS A 243 -15.00 4.24 -24.21
C HIS A 243 -13.99 3.56 -25.15
N GLU A 244 -13.46 2.41 -24.74
CA GLU A 244 -12.48 1.61 -25.50
C GLU A 244 -11.13 2.33 -25.75
N VAL A 245 -10.87 3.40 -24.98
CA VAL A 245 -9.61 4.15 -25.05
C VAL A 245 -8.88 4.00 -23.72
N GLU A 246 -7.66 3.48 -23.78
CA GLU A 246 -6.77 3.46 -22.62
C GLU A 246 -6.47 4.90 -22.18
N THR A 247 -6.77 5.20 -20.94
CA THR A 247 -6.74 6.55 -20.40
C THR A 247 -5.95 6.59 -19.10
N LEU A 248 -4.96 7.47 -19.04
CA LEU A 248 -4.23 7.81 -17.82
C LEU A 248 -4.84 9.04 -17.13
N ASN A 249 -4.91 9.00 -15.81
CA ASN A 249 -5.27 10.16 -15.02
C ASN A 249 -4.08 11.13 -14.90
N VAL A 250 -3.92 12.01 -15.88
CA VAL A 250 -2.86 13.02 -15.86
C VAL A 250 -3.16 14.19 -14.92
N SER A 251 -4.41 14.38 -14.51
CA SER A 251 -4.83 15.52 -13.69
C SER A 251 -4.10 15.60 -12.36
N VAL A 252 -3.73 14.46 -11.79
CA VAL A 252 -2.94 14.38 -10.56
C VAL A 252 -1.53 14.99 -10.71
N CYS A 253 -0.98 14.98 -11.90
CA CYS A 253 0.40 15.40 -12.19
C CYS A 253 0.52 16.89 -12.52
N VAL A 254 -0.52 17.50 -13.14
CA VAL A 254 -0.43 18.84 -13.77
C VAL A 254 -0.10 19.97 -12.80
N SER A 255 -0.45 19.83 -11.53
CA SER A 255 -0.15 20.85 -10.51
C SER A 255 1.35 21.07 -10.28
N CYS A 256 2.15 20.00 -10.46
CA CYS A 256 3.60 20.04 -10.33
C CYS A 256 4.32 19.89 -11.68
N HIS A 257 3.67 19.30 -12.68
CA HIS A 257 4.18 19.07 -14.03
C HIS A 257 3.27 19.73 -15.07
N PRO A 258 3.29 21.07 -15.19
CA PRO A 258 2.45 21.77 -16.15
C PRO A 258 2.67 21.26 -17.59
N GLY A 259 1.57 20.96 -18.28
CA GLY A 259 1.59 20.51 -19.67
C GLY A 259 1.86 19.02 -19.86
N ILE A 260 2.04 18.24 -18.79
CA ILE A 260 2.15 16.78 -18.88
C ILE A 260 0.92 16.17 -19.53
N LYS A 261 1.12 15.18 -20.38
CA LYS A 261 0.06 14.45 -21.10
C LYS A 261 0.35 12.94 -21.07
N GLN A 262 -0.66 12.19 -21.42
CA GLN A 262 -0.47 10.80 -21.80
C GLN A 262 0.21 10.74 -23.17
N VAL A 263 1.17 9.83 -23.33
CA VAL A 263 1.70 9.47 -24.65
C VAL A 263 0.57 8.84 -25.47
N ALA A 264 0.34 9.30 -26.68
CA ALA A 264 -0.78 8.88 -27.50
C ALA A 264 -0.84 7.35 -27.67
N GLY A 265 -1.93 6.73 -27.23
CA GLY A 265 -2.18 5.28 -27.33
C GLY A 265 -1.25 4.43 -26.46
N LYS A 266 -0.64 4.99 -25.43
CA LYS A 266 0.29 4.29 -24.53
C LYS A 266 -0.05 4.53 -23.06
N ASP A 267 0.25 3.56 -22.24
CA ASP A 267 0.18 3.64 -20.78
C ASP A 267 1.47 4.31 -20.22
N ALA A 268 1.74 5.53 -20.65
CA ALA A 268 2.90 6.30 -20.19
C ALA A 268 2.61 7.80 -20.23
N PHE A 269 3.25 8.55 -19.33
CA PHE A 269 3.27 10.00 -19.34
C PHE A 269 4.39 10.50 -20.27
N ASP A 270 4.15 11.62 -20.96
CA ASP A 270 5.11 12.21 -21.90
C ASP A 270 6.26 12.99 -21.22
N ARG A 271 6.36 12.91 -19.90
CA ARG A 271 7.43 13.54 -19.12
C ARG A 271 8.77 12.88 -19.42
N LYS A 272 9.60 13.56 -20.20
CA LYS A 272 10.95 13.07 -20.52
C LYS A 272 11.81 12.91 -19.27
N ALA A 273 12.66 11.91 -19.28
CA ALA A 273 13.71 11.69 -18.30
C ALA A 273 14.73 12.85 -18.30
N LEU A 274 15.57 12.90 -17.30
CA LEU A 274 16.65 13.91 -17.21
C LEU A 274 17.90 13.50 -17.99
N ALA A 275 18.01 12.21 -18.33
CA ALA A 275 19.07 11.65 -19.16
C ALA A 275 18.55 10.39 -19.87
N ASP A 276 19.26 9.97 -20.91
CA ASP A 276 19.15 8.67 -21.55
C ASP A 276 19.71 7.62 -20.57
N TYR A 277 18.85 7.16 -19.66
CA TYR A 277 19.27 6.28 -18.57
C TYR A 277 19.56 4.87 -19.03
N ASP A 278 18.82 4.35 -19.98
CA ASP A 278 19.00 2.99 -20.49
C ASP A 278 20.12 2.87 -21.54
N ARG A 279 20.66 4.00 -22.00
CA ARG A 279 21.80 4.08 -22.93
C ARG A 279 21.50 3.53 -24.32
N ASP A 280 20.29 3.71 -24.82
CA ASP A 280 19.92 3.34 -26.18
C ASP A 280 20.20 4.46 -27.22
N GLY A 281 20.56 5.66 -26.77
CA GLY A 281 20.84 6.84 -27.57
C GLY A 281 19.65 7.75 -27.79
N VAL A 282 18.50 7.45 -27.20
CA VAL A 282 17.27 8.23 -27.34
C VAL A 282 16.80 8.74 -25.97
N LEU A 283 16.53 10.03 -25.84
CA LEU A 283 15.96 10.58 -24.62
C LEU A 283 14.43 10.45 -24.66
N GLU A 284 13.91 9.56 -23.87
CA GLU A 284 12.50 9.16 -23.85
C GLU A 284 11.73 9.65 -22.62
N PRO A 285 10.38 9.43 -22.55
CA PRO A 285 9.64 9.51 -21.31
C PRO A 285 10.26 8.63 -20.21
N PHE A 286 10.27 9.12 -18.98
CA PHE A 286 10.94 8.45 -17.86
C PHE A 286 10.59 6.96 -17.71
N GLN A 287 9.33 6.61 -17.94
CA GLN A 287 8.87 5.22 -17.82
C GLN A 287 9.52 4.30 -18.86
N TYR A 288 9.87 4.78 -20.05
CA TYR A 288 10.56 3.99 -21.07
C TYR A 288 12.03 3.81 -20.72
N GLU A 289 12.71 4.86 -20.30
CA GLU A 289 14.08 4.77 -19.78
C GLU A 289 14.19 3.76 -18.62
N PHE A 290 13.21 3.78 -17.73
CA PHE A 290 13.14 2.83 -16.62
C PHE A 290 12.94 1.39 -17.14
N GLU A 291 12.04 1.17 -18.08
CA GLU A 291 11.79 -0.13 -18.70
C GLU A 291 13.00 -0.63 -19.49
N GLY A 292 13.68 0.26 -20.21
CA GLY A 292 14.92 -0.06 -20.90
C GLY A 292 16.00 -0.56 -19.94
N LEU A 293 16.17 0.10 -18.78
CA LEU A 293 17.05 -0.39 -17.72
C LEU A 293 16.60 -1.74 -17.16
N LEU A 294 15.31 -1.92 -16.93
CA LEU A 294 14.76 -3.16 -16.38
C LEU A 294 14.92 -4.32 -17.37
N SER A 295 14.82 -4.04 -18.68
CA SER A 295 15.03 -5.02 -19.75
C SER A 295 16.44 -5.60 -19.79
N LYS A 296 17.44 -4.88 -19.25
CA LYS A 296 18.80 -5.41 -19.11
C LYS A 296 18.87 -6.61 -18.15
N PHE A 297 17.93 -6.74 -17.24
CA PHE A 297 17.84 -7.90 -16.35
C PHE A 297 17.09 -9.07 -17.00
N LYS A 298 15.99 -8.80 -17.68
CA LYS A 298 15.16 -9.79 -18.36
C LYS A 298 14.47 -9.15 -19.56
N ASN A 299 14.61 -9.80 -20.72
CA ASN A 299 14.03 -9.39 -21.98
C ASN A 299 13.54 -10.60 -22.79
N ASP A 300 12.82 -10.35 -23.89
CA ASP A 300 12.25 -11.39 -24.73
C ASP A 300 13.31 -12.13 -25.56
N GLU A 301 14.46 -11.52 -25.84
CA GLU A 301 15.59 -12.13 -26.51
C GLU A 301 16.31 -13.18 -25.64
N GLY A 302 16.08 -13.16 -24.33
CA GLY A 302 16.69 -14.06 -23.37
C GLY A 302 18.16 -13.74 -23.08
N THR A 303 18.57 -12.49 -23.29
CA THR A 303 19.96 -12.02 -23.14
C THR A 303 20.19 -11.23 -21.86
N GLY A 304 19.12 -10.94 -21.09
CA GLY A 304 19.23 -10.20 -19.83
C GLY A 304 20.11 -10.89 -18.79
N TYR A 305 20.65 -10.11 -17.86
CA TYR A 305 21.58 -10.61 -16.82
C TYR A 305 21.00 -11.77 -16.00
N LEU A 306 19.71 -11.79 -15.74
CA LEU A 306 19.04 -12.89 -15.03
C LEU A 306 18.72 -14.10 -15.94
N GLN A 307 19.00 -14.02 -17.22
CA GLN A 307 18.74 -15.04 -18.25
C GLN A 307 20.02 -15.57 -18.88
N SER A 308 21.14 -14.82 -18.78
CA SER A 308 22.37 -15.16 -19.45
C SER A 308 23.15 -16.28 -18.74
N ALA A 309 23.96 -17.01 -19.50
CA ALA A 309 24.81 -18.06 -18.98
C ALA A 309 26.04 -17.54 -18.18
N ILE A 310 26.37 -16.24 -18.25
CA ILE A 310 27.49 -15.62 -17.50
C ILE A 310 27.17 -15.59 -16.03
N VAL A 311 25.92 -15.32 -15.69
CA VAL A 311 25.37 -15.51 -14.35
C VAL A 311 24.47 -16.72 -14.47
N PRO A 312 24.61 -17.79 -13.64
CA PRO A 312 23.72 -18.94 -13.76
C PRO A 312 22.27 -18.46 -13.75
N ALA A 313 21.59 -18.70 -14.86
CA ALA A 313 20.32 -18.06 -15.17
C ALA A 313 19.23 -18.33 -14.13
N PHE A 314 18.51 -17.31 -13.72
CA PHE A 314 17.30 -17.45 -12.90
C PHE A 314 16.07 -17.69 -13.75
N TYR A 315 16.04 -17.13 -14.98
CA TYR A 315 14.92 -17.26 -15.91
C TYR A 315 15.39 -17.98 -17.19
N SER A 316 14.50 -18.75 -17.77
CA SER A 316 14.72 -19.36 -19.08
C SER A 316 14.71 -18.28 -20.17
N LYS A 317 15.24 -18.65 -21.36
CA LYS A 317 15.14 -17.81 -22.56
C LYS A 317 13.69 -17.46 -22.91
N ALA A 318 12.75 -18.37 -22.62
CA ALA A 318 11.31 -18.13 -22.79
C ALA A 318 10.68 -17.25 -21.69
N GLY A 319 11.49 -16.70 -20.76
CA GLY A 319 11.04 -15.78 -19.73
C GLY A 319 10.51 -16.40 -18.44
N GLY A 320 10.27 -17.71 -18.39
CA GLY A 320 9.81 -18.42 -17.20
C GLY A 320 10.95 -18.71 -16.21
N TRP A 321 10.62 -18.81 -14.91
CA TRP A 321 11.54 -19.26 -13.88
C TRP A 321 12.10 -20.63 -14.22
N ASN A 322 13.42 -20.73 -14.43
CA ASN A 322 14.02 -21.98 -14.88
C ASN A 322 14.36 -22.95 -13.74
N GLY A 323 14.37 -22.46 -12.52
CA GLY A 323 14.63 -23.30 -11.36
C GLY A 323 16.01 -23.96 -11.35
N VAL A 324 17.02 -23.37 -12.00
CA VAL A 324 18.39 -23.88 -11.96
C VAL A 324 18.81 -24.11 -10.50
N ARG A 325 19.14 -25.36 -10.19
CA ARG A 325 19.32 -25.80 -8.79
C ARG A 325 20.75 -26.12 -8.43
N GLU A 326 21.68 -25.99 -9.37
CA GLU A 326 23.06 -26.32 -9.19
C GLU A 326 23.89 -25.09 -8.77
N GLY A 327 24.88 -25.34 -7.91
CA GLY A 327 25.82 -24.33 -7.46
C GLY A 327 25.23 -23.36 -6.43
N THR A 328 25.96 -22.28 -6.19
CA THR A 328 25.65 -21.22 -5.23
C THR A 328 25.44 -19.91 -5.97
N ARG A 329 24.46 -19.14 -5.55
CA ARG A 329 24.20 -17.78 -5.98
C ARG A 329 24.93 -16.83 -5.06
N SER A 330 25.78 -15.99 -5.63
CA SER A 330 26.49 -14.95 -4.87
C SER A 330 25.53 -13.87 -4.38
N VAL A 331 25.99 -13.09 -3.41
CA VAL A 331 25.24 -11.89 -2.93
C VAL A 331 24.88 -10.95 -4.09
N VAL A 332 25.77 -10.74 -5.05
CA VAL A 332 25.51 -9.88 -6.22
C VAL A 332 24.35 -10.42 -7.07
N GLN A 333 24.33 -11.73 -7.30
CA GLN A 333 23.24 -12.38 -8.05
C GLN A 333 21.90 -12.32 -7.31
N MET A 334 21.94 -12.56 -6.00
CA MET A 334 20.75 -12.48 -5.16
C MET A 334 20.21 -11.05 -5.06
N ALA A 335 21.11 -10.05 -4.99
CA ALA A 335 20.76 -8.63 -5.02
C ALA A 335 20.09 -8.24 -6.36
N ALA A 336 20.64 -8.71 -7.47
CA ALA A 336 20.07 -8.46 -8.78
C ALA A 336 18.66 -9.07 -8.92
N LEU A 337 18.48 -10.30 -8.46
CA LEU A 337 17.17 -10.95 -8.48
C LEU A 337 16.17 -10.22 -7.57
N TYR A 338 16.59 -9.82 -6.37
CA TYR A 338 15.73 -9.09 -5.44
C TYR A 338 15.31 -7.74 -6.01
N ASN A 339 16.27 -6.94 -6.48
CA ASN A 339 16.00 -5.61 -7.02
C ASN A 339 15.16 -5.65 -8.29
N TYR A 340 15.39 -6.63 -9.18
CA TYR A 340 14.53 -6.85 -10.33
C TYR A 340 13.09 -7.15 -9.91
N THR A 341 12.88 -8.13 -9.02
CA THR A 341 11.55 -8.48 -8.53
C THR A 341 10.89 -7.33 -7.76
N PHE A 342 11.65 -6.55 -7.00
CA PHE A 342 11.17 -5.36 -6.30
C PHE A 342 10.51 -4.36 -7.26
N PHE A 343 11.15 -4.04 -8.37
CA PHE A 343 10.61 -3.10 -9.35
C PHE A 343 9.49 -3.69 -10.20
N VAL A 344 9.55 -4.97 -10.53
CA VAL A 344 8.46 -5.66 -11.24
C VAL A 344 7.19 -5.70 -10.38
N GLU A 345 7.31 -5.95 -9.09
CA GLU A 345 6.17 -6.03 -8.17
C GLU A 345 5.64 -4.66 -7.74
N ASP A 346 6.46 -3.62 -7.81
CA ASP A 346 6.02 -2.25 -7.58
C ASP A 346 5.03 -1.74 -8.64
N ARG A 347 5.22 -2.14 -9.90
CA ARG A 347 4.34 -1.84 -11.06
C ARG A 347 4.19 -0.36 -11.43
N SER A 348 4.87 0.56 -10.76
CA SER A 348 4.77 1.99 -11.09
C SER A 348 5.68 2.42 -12.25
N ARG A 349 6.51 1.50 -12.75
CA ARG A 349 7.56 1.82 -13.74
C ARG A 349 8.48 2.94 -13.22
N GLY A 350 8.83 2.86 -11.93
CA GLY A 350 9.71 3.78 -11.23
C GLY A 350 9.08 5.11 -10.79
N ILE A 351 7.81 5.38 -11.13
CA ILE A 351 7.15 6.67 -10.83
C ILE A 351 7.00 6.93 -9.32
N HIS A 352 6.86 5.89 -8.50
CA HIS A 352 6.77 6.07 -7.05
C HIS A 352 7.98 6.81 -6.49
N ASN A 353 9.19 6.51 -7.00
CA ASN A 353 10.41 7.25 -6.63
C ASN A 353 11.45 7.20 -7.75
N PRO A 354 11.37 8.09 -8.74
CA PRO A 354 12.25 8.09 -9.90
C PRO A 354 13.73 8.10 -9.56
N LEU A 355 14.14 8.92 -8.59
CA LEU A 355 15.55 9.06 -8.22
C LEU A 355 16.10 7.76 -7.64
N TYR A 356 15.42 7.21 -6.63
CA TYR A 356 15.82 5.97 -5.97
C TYR A 356 15.84 4.80 -6.96
N SER A 357 14.83 4.71 -7.83
CA SER A 357 14.72 3.65 -8.84
C SER A 357 15.93 3.61 -9.76
N ILE A 358 16.32 4.75 -10.34
CA ILE A 358 17.47 4.79 -11.25
C ILE A 358 18.77 4.47 -10.50
N GLN A 359 18.95 5.01 -9.30
CA GLN A 359 20.15 4.74 -8.50
C GLN A 359 20.32 3.26 -8.20
N ILE A 360 19.26 2.58 -7.78
CA ILE A 360 19.29 1.14 -7.47
C ILE A 360 19.58 0.32 -8.74
N LEU A 361 18.90 0.61 -9.85
CA LEU A 361 19.12 -0.11 -11.11
C LEU A 361 20.54 0.05 -11.60
N TYR A 362 21.08 1.27 -11.59
CA TYR A 362 22.46 1.55 -11.98
C TYR A 362 23.49 0.79 -11.15
N ASP A 363 23.35 0.82 -9.83
CA ASP A 363 24.29 0.12 -8.95
C ASP A 363 24.16 -1.40 -9.09
N THR A 364 22.95 -1.89 -9.33
CA THR A 364 22.69 -3.32 -9.56
C THR A 364 23.32 -3.79 -10.88
N ILE A 365 23.12 -3.04 -11.98
CA ILE A 365 23.75 -3.36 -13.27
C ILE A 365 25.28 -3.29 -13.13
N LYS A 366 25.80 -2.23 -12.52
CA LYS A 366 27.24 -2.06 -12.30
C LYS A 366 27.87 -3.20 -11.49
N SER A 367 27.14 -3.77 -10.56
CA SER A 367 27.62 -4.93 -9.78
C SER A 367 27.70 -6.22 -10.60
N LEU A 368 26.86 -6.35 -11.63
CA LEU A 368 26.84 -7.49 -12.56
C LEU A 368 27.79 -7.29 -13.73
N ASP A 369 27.90 -6.05 -14.21
CA ASP A 369 28.73 -5.65 -15.33
C ASP A 369 29.64 -4.47 -14.92
N PRO A 370 30.89 -4.76 -14.52
CA PRO A 370 31.86 -3.72 -14.18
C PRO A 370 32.17 -2.72 -15.32
N ALA A 371 31.87 -3.04 -16.58
CA ALA A 371 32.04 -2.15 -17.71
C ALA A 371 30.89 -1.16 -17.89
N PHE A 372 29.74 -1.40 -17.27
CA PHE A 372 28.58 -0.52 -17.40
C PHE A 372 28.92 0.93 -16.98
N ASP A 373 28.62 1.87 -17.87
CA ASP A 373 28.87 3.29 -17.64
C ASP A 373 27.81 3.90 -16.71
N VAL A 374 28.26 4.39 -15.56
CA VAL A 374 27.41 5.00 -14.53
C VAL A 374 27.38 6.52 -14.56
N SER A 375 27.87 7.16 -15.63
CA SER A 375 27.96 8.64 -15.71
C SER A 375 26.59 9.34 -15.62
N TYR A 376 25.48 8.64 -15.92
CA TYR A 376 24.12 9.17 -15.77
C TYR A 376 23.41 8.71 -14.47
N ARG A 377 24.12 8.03 -13.58
CA ARG A 377 23.54 7.75 -12.26
C ARG A 377 23.28 9.07 -11.51
N PRO A 378 22.03 9.40 -11.19
CA PRO A 378 21.68 10.69 -10.57
C PRO A 378 22.13 10.77 -9.11
#